data_3e8a508a2874f9644969217897c46e10
#
_entry.id   3e8a508a2874f9644969217897c46e10
#
_cell.length_a   1.000
_cell.length_b   1.000
_cell.length_c   1.000
_cell.angle_alpha   90.00
_cell.angle_beta   90.00
_cell.angle_gamma   90.00
#
_symmetry.space_group_name_H-M   'P 1'
#
loop_
_entity.id
_entity.type
_entity.pdbx_description
1 polymer ?
#
loop_
_entity_poly.entity_id
_entity_poly.type
_entity_poly.pdbx_seq_one_letter_code
_entity_poly.pdbx_strand_id
1 'polypeptide(L)'
;MTNGFKEIPSEKRKLDLLVTAGLGFLAAVVYFMTLTKGVFPGESARLMAVFGGLEPLDLPRQPIWGLIVSWLSTLDVFSLPVRLNLFSAVCSAFSVALMYRLMSFLVHDTIYEEYSVEYAPRVSVWSGVFAALAFLFAVPVWHAATRMQYQSFDLMLALVAANLLVSYAIRPRLVWLVAFALLIGSGIVESVIFIPLAPVFVAFLVFVLWKSGSLSLYRVTWMGALAVAGMCLYYVFAWKFFRSTDCEAQGVKSVMDVLVLVWKSQLFQLRSGLPRVGWLVLLLMSVVPWVAGGLASFRALNNERSWSQYILHFVLTIIVVLGLTNVAISPWEILKIGRAHV
;
A
#
# COMPACT_ATOMS: atom_id res chain seq x y z
N MET A 1 -33.80 -1.01 2.43
CA MET A 1 -33.36 -0.28 1.22
C MET A 1 -32.02 -0.84 0.81
N THR A 2 -32.02 -1.82 -0.07
CA THR A 2 -30.81 -2.52 -0.56
C THR A 2 -30.40 -1.89 -1.89
N ASN A 3 -29.96 -0.63 -1.86
CA ASN A 3 -29.27 -0.05 -3.01
C ASN A 3 -27.78 -0.42 -2.89
N GLY A 4 -27.51 -1.74 -3.01
CA GLY A 4 -26.18 -2.25 -3.25
C GLY A 4 -25.68 -1.80 -4.62
N PHE A 5 -24.38 -1.65 -4.77
CA PHE A 5 -23.73 -1.52 -6.06
C PHE A 5 -24.34 -2.52 -7.05
N LYS A 6 -24.75 -2.06 -8.24
CA LYS A 6 -25.36 -2.94 -9.24
C LYS A 6 -24.39 -4.07 -9.60
N GLU A 7 -24.90 -5.27 -9.72
CA GLU A 7 -24.09 -6.44 -10.08
C GLU A 7 -23.40 -6.22 -11.42
N ILE A 8 -22.07 -6.35 -11.40
CA ILE A 8 -21.27 -6.28 -12.62
C ILE A 8 -21.64 -7.50 -13.48
N PRO A 9 -22.01 -7.32 -14.76
CA PRO A 9 -22.35 -8.42 -15.67
C PRO A 9 -21.22 -9.48 -15.70
N SER A 10 -21.59 -10.74 -15.79
CA SER A 10 -20.65 -11.87 -15.76
C SER A 10 -19.58 -11.80 -16.84
N GLU A 11 -19.94 -11.31 -18.02
CA GLU A 11 -19.01 -11.10 -19.14
C GLU A 11 -17.98 -10.03 -18.85
N LYS A 12 -18.39 -8.88 -18.28
CA LYS A 12 -17.45 -7.85 -17.87
C LYS A 12 -16.48 -8.38 -16.81
N ARG A 13 -16.97 -9.16 -15.86
CA ARG A 13 -16.12 -9.75 -14.82
C ARG A 13 -15.03 -10.65 -15.39
N LYS A 14 -15.35 -11.47 -16.41
CA LYS A 14 -14.36 -12.31 -17.12
C LYS A 14 -13.34 -11.45 -17.85
N LEU A 15 -13.81 -10.41 -18.56
CA LEU A 15 -12.94 -9.49 -19.28
C LEU A 15 -12.01 -8.74 -18.31
N ASP A 16 -12.53 -8.19 -17.22
CA ASP A 16 -11.73 -7.51 -16.19
C ASP A 16 -10.64 -8.43 -15.61
N LEU A 17 -10.97 -9.70 -15.39
CA LEU A 17 -10.00 -10.68 -14.88
C LEU A 17 -8.88 -10.96 -15.90
N LEU A 18 -9.25 -11.14 -17.18
CA LEU A 18 -8.27 -11.35 -18.25
C LEU A 18 -7.36 -10.13 -18.45
N VAL A 19 -7.92 -8.92 -18.45
CA VAL A 19 -7.15 -7.69 -18.61
C VAL A 19 -6.26 -7.46 -17.39
N THR A 20 -6.76 -7.72 -16.17
CA THR A 20 -5.95 -7.66 -14.93
C THR A 20 -4.74 -8.59 -15.02
N ALA A 21 -4.96 -9.85 -15.41
CA ALA A 21 -3.91 -10.85 -15.55
C ALA A 21 -2.94 -10.47 -16.68
N GLY A 22 -3.46 -10.01 -17.83
CA GLY A 22 -2.66 -9.57 -18.97
C GLY A 22 -1.75 -8.39 -18.65
N LEU A 23 -2.27 -7.37 -17.96
CA LEU A 23 -1.47 -6.21 -17.55
C LEU A 23 -0.44 -6.56 -16.48
N GLY A 24 -0.81 -7.41 -15.52
CA GLY A 24 0.14 -7.92 -14.53
C GLY A 24 1.27 -8.72 -15.19
N PHE A 25 0.95 -9.57 -16.17
CA PHE A 25 1.94 -10.32 -16.93
C PHE A 25 2.82 -9.40 -17.79
N LEU A 26 2.24 -8.44 -18.50
CA LEU A 26 2.99 -7.43 -19.26
C LEU A 26 3.96 -6.67 -18.34
N ALA A 27 3.50 -6.22 -17.18
CA ALA A 27 4.33 -5.54 -16.20
C ALA A 27 5.47 -6.44 -15.71
N ALA A 28 5.19 -7.71 -15.42
CA ALA A 28 6.20 -8.67 -15.02
C ALA A 28 7.27 -8.85 -16.11
N VAL A 29 6.86 -8.98 -17.37
CA VAL A 29 7.80 -9.09 -18.51
C VAL A 29 8.65 -7.83 -18.65
N VAL A 30 8.04 -6.64 -18.63
CA VAL A 30 8.76 -5.35 -18.76
C VAL A 30 9.78 -5.20 -17.64
N TYR A 31 9.37 -5.41 -16.38
CA TYR A 31 10.26 -5.27 -15.24
C TYR A 31 11.35 -6.34 -15.21
N PHE A 32 11.05 -7.57 -15.61
CA PHE A 32 12.04 -8.62 -15.72
C PHE A 32 13.08 -8.32 -16.79
N MET A 33 12.68 -7.85 -17.97
CA MET A 33 13.60 -7.48 -19.05
C MET A 33 14.49 -6.29 -18.69
N THR A 34 14.01 -5.38 -17.84
CA THR A 34 14.74 -4.19 -17.40
C THR A 34 15.37 -4.34 -16.01
N LEU A 35 15.32 -5.55 -15.45
CA LEU A 35 15.83 -5.86 -14.12
C LEU A 35 17.33 -5.60 -14.04
N THR A 36 17.75 -4.93 -12.98
CA THR A 36 19.16 -4.76 -12.66
C THR A 36 19.76 -6.13 -12.28
N LYS A 37 20.72 -6.64 -13.06
CA LYS A 37 21.32 -7.96 -12.83
C LYS A 37 22.39 -7.97 -11.72
N GLY A 38 22.90 -6.80 -11.36
CA GLY A 38 23.90 -6.61 -10.32
C GLY A 38 23.39 -5.82 -9.13
N VAL A 39 24.32 -5.40 -8.29
CA VAL A 39 24.06 -4.51 -7.15
C VAL A 39 23.95 -3.08 -7.66
N PHE A 40 22.82 -2.42 -7.36
CA PHE A 40 22.65 -1.02 -7.70
C PHE A 40 23.15 -0.12 -6.54
N PRO A 41 23.87 0.98 -6.81
CA PRO A 41 24.37 1.89 -5.77
C PRO A 41 23.24 2.47 -4.91
N GLY A 42 23.57 2.81 -3.67
CA GLY A 42 22.64 3.41 -2.70
C GLY A 42 21.99 2.39 -1.77
N GLU A 43 20.74 2.61 -1.37
CA GLU A 43 20.01 1.78 -0.40
C GLU A 43 19.93 0.29 -0.86
N SER A 44 19.77 0.05 -2.16
CA SER A 44 19.76 -1.31 -2.71
C SER A 44 21.07 -2.06 -2.42
N ALA A 45 22.23 -1.39 -2.54
CA ALA A 45 23.53 -2.00 -2.23
C ALA A 45 23.64 -2.37 -0.76
N ARG A 46 23.23 -1.46 0.13
CA ARG A 46 23.24 -1.68 1.58
C ARG A 46 22.33 -2.85 1.97
N LEU A 47 21.11 -2.87 1.47
CA LEU A 47 20.17 -3.97 1.72
C LEU A 47 20.75 -5.31 1.23
N MET A 48 21.39 -5.33 0.06
CA MET A 48 22.04 -6.54 -0.45
C MET A 48 23.24 -6.97 0.42
N ALA A 49 24.02 -6.04 0.96
CA ALA A 49 25.11 -6.35 1.89
C ALA A 49 24.58 -6.98 3.18
N VAL A 50 23.51 -6.42 3.75
CA VAL A 50 22.85 -6.95 4.94
C VAL A 50 22.31 -8.36 4.72
N PHE A 51 21.51 -8.56 3.67
CA PHE A 51 20.90 -9.88 3.38
C PHE A 51 21.88 -10.87 2.73
N GLY A 52 23.04 -10.40 2.28
CA GLY A 52 24.18 -11.21 1.86
C GLY A 52 25.12 -11.60 3.01
N GLY A 53 24.84 -11.14 4.25
CA GLY A 53 25.65 -11.44 5.43
C GLY A 53 26.97 -10.67 5.52
N LEU A 54 27.15 -9.60 4.74
CA LEU A 54 28.35 -8.75 4.75
C LEU A 54 28.23 -7.61 5.78
N GLU A 55 27.03 -7.21 6.14
CA GLU A 55 26.73 -6.20 7.14
C GLU A 55 25.75 -6.75 8.19
N PRO A 56 25.83 -6.31 9.46
CA PRO A 56 24.87 -6.70 10.49
C PRO A 56 23.46 -6.22 10.14
N LEU A 57 22.45 -6.99 10.55
CA LEU A 57 21.06 -6.64 10.36
C LEU A 57 20.72 -5.43 11.25
N ASP A 58 20.46 -4.29 10.64
CA ASP A 58 19.89 -3.14 11.35
C ASP A 58 18.52 -3.50 11.95
N LEU A 59 18.08 -2.66 12.91
CA LEU A 59 16.71 -2.75 13.43
C LEU A 59 15.70 -2.92 12.29
N PRO A 60 14.85 -3.95 12.36
CA PRO A 60 13.91 -4.26 11.27
C PRO A 60 12.92 -3.11 11.11
N ARG A 61 13.10 -2.33 10.05
CA ARG A 61 12.22 -1.22 9.70
C ARG A 61 11.01 -1.70 8.91
N GLN A 62 11.18 -2.78 8.15
CA GLN A 62 10.17 -3.45 7.32
C GLN A 62 10.20 -4.96 7.64
N PRO A 63 9.51 -5.36 8.69
CA PRO A 63 9.66 -6.70 9.23
C PRO A 63 9.13 -7.81 8.31
N ILE A 64 7.97 -7.64 7.68
CA ILE A 64 7.39 -8.67 6.81
C ILE A 64 8.22 -8.81 5.54
N TRP A 65 8.57 -7.69 4.91
CA TRP A 65 9.44 -7.65 3.76
C TRP A 65 10.80 -8.29 4.09
N GLY A 66 11.40 -7.93 5.22
CA GLY A 66 12.66 -8.49 5.68
C GLY A 66 12.62 -9.99 5.90
N LEU A 67 11.52 -10.55 6.43
CA LEU A 67 11.34 -12.01 6.54
C LEU A 67 11.29 -12.67 5.17
N ILE A 68 10.52 -12.13 4.24
CA ILE A 68 10.40 -12.69 2.89
C ILE A 68 11.75 -12.64 2.19
N VAL A 69 12.46 -11.51 2.29
CA VAL A 69 13.77 -11.35 1.67
C VAL A 69 14.82 -12.26 2.32
N SER A 70 14.81 -12.40 3.66
CA SER A 70 15.68 -13.36 4.35
C SER A 70 15.43 -14.79 3.85
N TRP A 71 14.17 -15.19 3.68
CA TRP A 71 13.84 -16.49 3.12
C TRP A 71 14.31 -16.63 1.67
N LEU A 72 14.06 -15.62 0.84
CA LEU A 72 14.52 -15.60 -0.56
C LEU A 72 16.04 -15.66 -0.66
N SER A 73 16.78 -15.08 0.27
CA SER A 73 18.25 -15.12 0.28
C SER A 73 18.81 -16.53 0.52
N THR A 74 18.05 -17.41 1.15
CA THR A 74 18.47 -18.82 1.38
C THR A 74 18.25 -19.73 0.16
N LEU A 75 17.43 -19.30 -0.80
CA LEU A 75 17.18 -20.10 -2.01
C LEU A 75 18.43 -20.09 -2.91
N ASP A 76 18.82 -21.23 -3.44
CA ASP A 76 19.99 -21.34 -4.34
C ASP A 76 19.56 -21.34 -5.81
N VAL A 77 18.73 -20.35 -6.18
CA VAL A 77 18.22 -20.14 -7.55
C VAL A 77 18.63 -18.75 -8.00
N PHE A 78 19.37 -18.58 -9.04
CA PHE A 78 19.94 -17.32 -9.52
C PHE A 78 20.94 -16.67 -8.54
N SER A 79 21.62 -15.60 -8.98
CA SER A 79 22.45 -14.80 -8.09
C SER A 79 21.58 -14.01 -7.08
N LEU A 80 22.12 -13.75 -5.89
CA LEU A 80 21.41 -13.02 -4.84
C LEU A 80 20.81 -11.69 -5.34
N PRO A 81 21.53 -10.80 -6.07
CA PRO A 81 20.95 -9.57 -6.58
C PRO A 81 19.74 -9.79 -7.48
N VAL A 82 19.81 -10.78 -8.38
CA VAL A 82 18.70 -11.08 -9.29
C VAL A 82 17.47 -11.55 -8.54
N ARG A 83 17.61 -12.42 -7.54
CA ARG A 83 16.49 -12.92 -6.72
C ARG A 83 15.76 -11.79 -6.00
N LEU A 84 16.53 -10.93 -5.34
CA LEU A 84 15.98 -9.85 -4.52
C LEU A 84 15.36 -8.74 -5.39
N ASN A 85 15.98 -8.41 -6.51
CA ASN A 85 15.42 -7.49 -7.49
C ASN A 85 14.13 -8.07 -8.12
N LEU A 86 14.10 -9.37 -8.41
CA LEU A 86 12.92 -10.06 -8.95
C LEU A 86 11.72 -9.97 -8.00
N PHE A 87 11.94 -10.07 -6.70
CA PHE A 87 10.86 -9.90 -5.71
C PHE A 87 10.22 -8.51 -5.82
N SER A 88 11.04 -7.44 -5.93
CA SER A 88 10.54 -6.09 -6.15
C SER A 88 9.76 -5.95 -7.46
N ALA A 89 10.23 -6.61 -8.54
CA ALA A 89 9.56 -6.63 -9.83
C ALA A 89 8.18 -7.32 -9.74
N VAL A 90 8.09 -8.44 -9.04
CA VAL A 90 6.84 -9.16 -8.82
C VAL A 90 5.85 -8.30 -8.02
N CYS A 91 6.28 -7.68 -6.91
CA CYS A 91 5.43 -6.78 -6.13
C CYS A 91 4.89 -5.62 -6.98
N SER A 92 5.75 -5.01 -7.81
CA SER A 92 5.34 -3.92 -8.71
C SER A 92 4.40 -4.38 -9.81
N ALA A 93 4.59 -5.57 -10.38
CA ALA A 93 3.69 -6.14 -11.37
C ALA A 93 2.28 -6.41 -10.78
N PHE A 94 2.22 -6.92 -9.56
CA PHE A 94 0.96 -7.03 -8.81
C PHE A 94 0.33 -5.66 -8.58
N SER A 95 1.12 -4.65 -8.27
CA SER A 95 0.64 -3.27 -8.07
C SER A 95 0.00 -2.71 -9.34
N VAL A 96 0.57 -2.98 -10.52
CA VAL A 96 -0.02 -2.59 -11.82
C VAL A 96 -1.37 -3.27 -12.04
N ALA A 97 -1.47 -4.57 -11.76
CA ALA A 97 -2.72 -5.32 -11.88
C ALA A 97 -3.80 -4.80 -10.91
N LEU A 98 -3.42 -4.48 -9.67
CA LEU A 98 -4.31 -3.90 -8.66
C LEU A 98 -4.76 -2.48 -9.01
N MET A 99 -3.88 -1.68 -9.62
CA MET A 99 -4.21 -0.33 -10.09
C MET A 99 -5.26 -0.38 -11.21
N TYR A 100 -5.10 -1.26 -12.20
CA TYR A 100 -6.11 -1.48 -13.22
C TYR A 100 -7.47 -1.78 -12.60
N ARG A 101 -7.49 -2.79 -11.70
CA ARG A 101 -8.73 -3.23 -11.06
C ARG A 101 -9.41 -2.11 -10.28
N LEU A 102 -8.64 -1.34 -9.54
CA LEU A 102 -9.13 -0.22 -8.75
C LEU A 102 -9.74 0.86 -9.65
N MET A 103 -9.01 1.28 -10.69
CA MET A 103 -9.45 2.34 -11.61
C MET A 103 -10.61 1.92 -12.50
N SER A 104 -10.56 0.70 -13.06
CA SER A 104 -11.67 0.17 -13.84
C SER A 104 -12.97 0.13 -13.04
N PHE A 105 -12.88 -0.24 -11.75
CA PHE A 105 -14.02 -0.26 -10.87
C PHE A 105 -14.57 1.15 -10.59
N LEU A 106 -13.69 2.08 -10.20
CA LEU A 106 -14.08 3.45 -9.88
C LEU A 106 -14.74 4.16 -11.03
N VAL A 107 -14.17 4.04 -12.22
CA VAL A 107 -14.72 4.65 -13.43
C VAL A 107 -16.04 3.99 -13.83
N HIS A 108 -16.17 2.67 -13.69
CA HIS A 108 -17.41 1.97 -13.97
C HIS A 108 -18.57 2.46 -13.10
N ASP A 109 -18.32 2.58 -11.80
CA ASP A 109 -19.33 3.03 -10.84
C ASP A 109 -19.77 4.46 -11.14
N THR A 110 -18.80 5.36 -11.41
CA THR A 110 -19.05 6.76 -11.72
C THR A 110 -19.85 6.95 -13.01
N ILE A 111 -19.45 6.27 -14.09
CA ILE A 111 -20.08 6.45 -15.41
C ILE A 111 -21.42 5.75 -15.48
N TYR A 112 -21.58 4.62 -14.80
CA TYR A 112 -22.84 3.87 -14.79
C TYR A 112 -23.99 4.66 -14.17
N GLU A 113 -23.68 5.54 -13.22
CA GLU A 113 -24.67 6.42 -12.60
C GLU A 113 -25.08 7.60 -13.52
N GLU A 114 -24.18 8.05 -14.39
CA GLU A 114 -24.35 9.29 -15.16
C GLU A 114 -24.78 9.05 -16.61
N TYR A 115 -24.33 7.94 -17.22
CA TYR A 115 -24.57 7.63 -18.64
C TYR A 115 -25.19 6.24 -18.81
N SER A 116 -25.80 6.01 -19.97
CA SER A 116 -26.50 4.75 -20.29
C SER A 116 -25.58 3.52 -20.13
N VAL A 117 -26.20 2.41 -19.72
CA VAL A 117 -25.62 1.10 -19.38
C VAL A 117 -24.66 0.53 -20.46
N GLU A 118 -24.79 0.97 -21.72
CA GLU A 118 -24.09 0.38 -22.85
C GLU A 118 -22.60 0.76 -22.94
N TYR A 119 -22.27 2.01 -22.62
CA TYR A 119 -20.88 2.52 -22.77
C TYR A 119 -20.01 2.37 -21.51
N ALA A 120 -20.61 2.33 -20.34
CA ALA A 120 -19.90 2.26 -19.07
C ALA A 120 -18.85 1.13 -18.97
N PRO A 121 -19.12 -0.11 -19.43
CA PRO A 121 -18.15 -1.20 -19.39
C PRO A 121 -16.89 -0.94 -20.21
N ARG A 122 -17.04 -0.40 -21.43
CA ARG A 122 -15.91 -0.15 -22.33
C ARG A 122 -15.03 1.00 -21.82
N VAL A 123 -15.64 2.11 -21.43
CA VAL A 123 -14.92 3.28 -20.92
C VAL A 123 -14.16 2.92 -19.65
N SER A 124 -14.76 2.15 -18.74
CA SER A 124 -14.10 1.74 -17.50
C SER A 124 -12.88 0.83 -17.75
N VAL A 125 -12.97 -0.09 -18.71
CA VAL A 125 -11.84 -0.96 -19.07
C VAL A 125 -10.69 -0.13 -19.65
N TRP A 126 -10.97 0.74 -20.61
CA TRP A 126 -9.93 1.57 -21.22
C TRP A 126 -9.30 2.54 -20.24
N SER A 127 -10.09 3.20 -19.39
CA SER A 127 -9.57 4.08 -18.34
C SER A 127 -8.67 3.32 -17.36
N GLY A 128 -9.08 2.11 -16.98
CA GLY A 128 -8.26 1.23 -16.15
C GLY A 128 -6.95 0.85 -16.83
N VAL A 129 -6.98 0.50 -18.13
CA VAL A 129 -5.78 0.16 -18.93
C VAL A 129 -4.84 1.36 -19.00
N PHE A 130 -5.34 2.54 -19.35
CA PHE A 130 -4.51 3.75 -19.40
C PHE A 130 -3.89 4.10 -18.05
N ALA A 131 -4.65 4.01 -16.97
CA ALA A 131 -4.13 4.24 -15.62
C ALA A 131 -3.05 3.22 -15.25
N ALA A 132 -3.26 1.94 -15.52
CA ALA A 132 -2.29 0.89 -15.25
C ALA A 132 -1.01 1.03 -16.09
N LEU A 133 -1.13 1.41 -17.37
CA LEU A 133 0.04 1.67 -18.23
C LEU A 133 0.81 2.92 -17.80
N ALA A 134 0.11 4.01 -17.46
CA ALA A 134 0.74 5.20 -16.91
C ALA A 134 1.49 4.88 -15.60
N PHE A 135 0.91 4.04 -14.75
CA PHE A 135 1.52 3.58 -13.52
C PHE A 135 2.72 2.66 -13.77
N LEU A 136 2.61 1.72 -14.72
CA LEU A 136 3.69 0.81 -15.15
C LEU A 136 4.95 1.57 -15.57
N PHE A 137 4.78 2.65 -16.34
CA PHE A 137 5.89 3.46 -16.88
C PHE A 137 6.23 4.69 -16.00
N ALA A 138 5.56 4.86 -14.86
CA ALA A 138 5.92 5.91 -13.93
C ALA A 138 7.34 5.70 -13.39
N VAL A 139 8.21 6.69 -13.54
CA VAL A 139 9.63 6.59 -13.15
C VAL A 139 9.84 6.09 -11.71
N PRO A 140 9.09 6.57 -10.68
CA PRO A 140 9.26 6.06 -9.33
C PRO A 140 8.93 4.58 -9.20
N VAL A 141 7.87 4.11 -9.86
CA VAL A 141 7.43 2.70 -9.84
C VAL A 141 8.44 1.82 -10.56
N TRP A 142 8.89 2.24 -11.74
CA TRP A 142 9.93 1.54 -12.49
C TRP A 142 11.23 1.40 -11.70
N HIS A 143 11.65 2.50 -11.08
CA HIS A 143 12.85 2.51 -10.25
C HIS A 143 12.73 1.54 -9.07
N ALA A 144 11.59 1.51 -8.38
CA ALA A 144 11.34 0.58 -7.28
C ALA A 144 11.19 -0.88 -7.76
N ALA A 145 10.66 -1.10 -8.97
CA ALA A 145 10.43 -2.42 -9.54
C ALA A 145 11.71 -3.14 -9.98
N THR A 146 12.70 -2.40 -10.49
CA THR A 146 13.89 -2.98 -11.13
C THR A 146 15.07 -3.20 -10.17
N ARG A 147 14.93 -2.84 -8.91
CA ARG A 147 15.97 -2.89 -7.88
C ARG A 147 15.40 -3.42 -6.57
N MET A 148 16.26 -3.95 -5.72
CA MET A 148 15.87 -4.34 -4.37
C MET A 148 15.46 -3.11 -3.57
N GLN A 149 14.15 -2.95 -3.36
CA GLN A 149 13.58 -1.87 -2.59
C GLN A 149 12.29 -2.34 -1.90
N TYR A 150 12.09 -1.94 -0.64
CA TYR A 150 10.87 -2.25 0.12
C TYR A 150 9.65 -1.45 -0.35
N GLN A 151 9.87 -0.29 -1.00
CA GLN A 151 8.79 0.59 -1.48
C GLN A 151 7.83 -0.10 -2.46
N SER A 152 8.33 -1.04 -3.27
CA SER A 152 7.49 -1.85 -4.17
C SER A 152 6.51 -2.74 -3.40
N PHE A 153 6.95 -3.30 -2.29
CA PHE A 153 6.13 -4.13 -1.41
C PHE A 153 5.12 -3.28 -0.63
N ASP A 154 5.55 -2.15 -0.07
CA ASP A 154 4.69 -1.21 0.64
C ASP A 154 3.55 -0.70 -0.25
N LEU A 155 3.87 -0.34 -1.50
CA LEU A 155 2.90 0.11 -2.48
C LEU A 155 1.90 -1.01 -2.84
N MET A 156 2.39 -2.23 -3.01
CA MET A 156 1.54 -3.40 -3.24
C MET A 156 0.56 -3.60 -2.07
N LEU A 157 1.03 -3.54 -0.83
CA LEU A 157 0.18 -3.69 0.35
C LEU A 157 -0.88 -2.59 0.43
N ALA A 158 -0.52 -1.33 0.15
CA ALA A 158 -1.46 -0.22 0.14
C ALA A 158 -2.56 -0.41 -0.93
N LEU A 159 -2.19 -0.86 -2.14
CA LEU A 159 -3.14 -1.15 -3.20
C LEU A 159 -4.02 -2.38 -2.88
N VAL A 160 -3.47 -3.40 -2.21
CA VAL A 160 -4.27 -4.52 -1.69
C VAL A 160 -5.30 -4.01 -0.69
N ALA A 161 -4.91 -3.17 0.27
CA ALA A 161 -5.83 -2.59 1.25
C ALA A 161 -6.97 -1.81 0.57
N ALA A 162 -6.64 -0.95 -0.40
CA ALA A 162 -7.63 -0.21 -1.18
C ALA A 162 -8.59 -1.14 -1.93
N ASN A 163 -8.07 -2.18 -2.60
CA ASN A 163 -8.88 -3.16 -3.32
C ASN A 163 -9.78 -4.00 -2.41
N LEU A 164 -9.30 -4.38 -1.20
CA LEU A 164 -10.11 -5.10 -0.20
C LEU A 164 -11.28 -4.24 0.26
N LEU A 165 -11.02 -2.97 0.53
CA LEU A 165 -12.01 -2.03 1.01
C LEU A 165 -13.09 -1.74 -0.05
N VAL A 166 -12.67 -1.51 -1.30
CA VAL A 166 -13.58 -1.37 -2.44
C VAL A 166 -14.36 -2.67 -2.68
N SER A 167 -13.70 -3.84 -2.59
CA SER A 167 -14.38 -5.13 -2.74
C SER A 167 -15.44 -5.36 -1.68
N TYR A 168 -15.19 -4.89 -0.44
CA TYR A 168 -16.19 -4.91 0.63
C TYR A 168 -17.35 -3.95 0.35
N ALA A 169 -17.06 -2.75 -0.12
CA ALA A 169 -18.10 -1.77 -0.47
C ALA A 169 -19.06 -2.31 -1.53
N ILE A 170 -18.53 -3.05 -2.53
CA ILE A 170 -19.36 -3.68 -3.59
C ILE A 170 -20.11 -4.91 -3.08
N ARG A 171 -19.42 -5.79 -2.36
CA ARG A 171 -19.92 -7.06 -1.87
C ARG A 171 -19.57 -7.20 -0.41
N PRO A 172 -20.50 -6.89 0.51
CA PRO A 172 -20.24 -6.87 1.94
C PRO A 172 -20.05 -8.30 2.50
N ARG A 173 -18.94 -8.94 2.16
CA ARG A 173 -18.54 -10.24 2.70
C ARG A 173 -17.57 -10.04 3.87
N LEU A 174 -17.80 -10.75 4.93
CA LEU A 174 -16.99 -10.71 6.15
C LEU A 174 -15.49 -10.93 5.87
N VAL A 175 -15.17 -11.82 4.91
CA VAL A 175 -13.78 -12.15 4.54
C VAL A 175 -12.99 -10.90 4.13
N TRP A 176 -13.59 -9.97 3.39
CA TRP A 176 -12.91 -8.75 2.98
C TRP A 176 -12.59 -7.83 4.16
N LEU A 177 -13.50 -7.76 5.14
CA LEU A 177 -13.28 -6.99 6.37
C LEU A 177 -12.18 -7.59 7.24
N VAL A 178 -12.19 -8.92 7.39
CA VAL A 178 -11.13 -9.63 8.14
C VAL A 178 -9.78 -9.39 7.52
N ALA A 179 -9.67 -9.63 6.20
CA ALA A 179 -8.43 -9.44 5.47
C ALA A 179 -7.95 -7.98 5.54
N PHE A 180 -8.88 -7.03 5.41
CA PHE A 180 -8.56 -5.60 5.51
C PHE A 180 -8.06 -5.23 6.93
N ALA A 181 -8.76 -5.65 7.98
CA ALA A 181 -8.37 -5.31 9.35
C ALA A 181 -7.00 -5.88 9.73
N LEU A 182 -6.73 -7.15 9.38
CA LEU A 182 -5.42 -7.78 9.56
C LEU A 182 -4.34 -7.04 8.76
N LEU A 183 -4.63 -6.69 7.51
CA LEU A 183 -3.68 -6.01 6.63
C LEU A 183 -3.34 -4.60 7.14
N ILE A 184 -4.32 -3.84 7.63
CA ILE A 184 -4.05 -2.53 8.22
C ILE A 184 -3.14 -2.66 9.44
N GLY A 185 -3.43 -3.61 10.35
CA GLY A 185 -2.58 -3.85 11.51
C GLY A 185 -1.16 -4.25 11.13
N SER A 186 -1.00 -5.21 10.22
CA SER A 186 0.32 -5.64 9.73
C SER A 186 1.02 -4.55 8.91
N GLY A 187 0.29 -3.76 8.14
CA GLY A 187 0.83 -2.65 7.35
C GLY A 187 1.43 -1.54 8.22
N ILE A 188 0.79 -1.21 9.36
CA ILE A 188 1.34 -0.25 10.33
C ILE A 188 2.69 -0.74 10.88
N VAL A 189 2.82 -2.05 11.09
CA VAL A 189 4.08 -2.68 11.51
C VAL A 189 5.13 -2.61 10.41
N GLU A 190 4.69 -2.87 9.18
CA GLU A 190 5.56 -3.02 8.02
C GLU A 190 6.13 -1.68 7.56
N SER A 191 5.28 -0.68 7.41
CA SER A 191 5.68 0.55 6.75
C SER A 191 5.18 1.79 7.45
N VAL A 192 6.08 2.75 7.62
CA VAL A 192 5.79 4.09 8.14
C VAL A 192 4.69 4.79 7.32
N ILE A 193 4.55 4.47 6.03
CA ILE A 193 3.53 5.04 5.14
C ILE A 193 2.12 4.64 5.59
N PHE A 194 1.95 3.45 6.18
CA PHE A 194 0.65 3.01 6.68
C PHE A 194 0.15 3.81 7.89
N ILE A 195 1.04 4.44 8.66
CA ILE A 195 0.65 5.25 9.81
C ILE A 195 -0.26 6.42 9.40
N PRO A 196 0.10 7.28 8.42
CA PRO A 196 -0.81 8.31 7.93
C PRO A 196 -1.94 7.77 7.02
N LEU A 197 -1.76 6.61 6.36
CA LEU A 197 -2.80 6.01 5.53
C LEU A 197 -3.90 5.30 6.33
N ALA A 198 -3.55 4.67 7.44
CA ALA A 198 -4.50 3.92 8.26
C ALA A 198 -5.71 4.75 8.70
N PRO A 199 -5.58 6.00 9.21
CA PRO A 199 -6.73 6.85 9.51
C PRO A 199 -7.63 7.10 8.31
N VAL A 200 -7.06 7.29 7.11
CA VAL A 200 -7.83 7.51 5.87
C VAL A 200 -8.63 6.25 5.52
N PHE A 201 -7.99 5.08 5.55
CA PHE A 201 -8.65 3.80 5.32
C PHE A 201 -9.74 3.50 6.34
N VAL A 202 -9.49 3.77 7.62
CA VAL A 202 -10.46 3.56 8.69
C VAL A 202 -11.63 4.52 8.54
N ALA A 203 -11.40 5.80 8.23
CA ALA A 203 -12.46 6.78 8.01
C ALA A 203 -13.38 6.35 6.86
N PHE A 204 -12.80 5.91 5.75
CA PHE A 204 -13.59 5.40 4.62
C PHE A 204 -14.37 4.14 5.00
N LEU A 205 -13.77 3.22 5.72
CA LEU A 205 -14.45 2.03 6.18
C LEU A 205 -15.64 2.36 7.09
N VAL A 206 -15.44 3.25 8.08
CA VAL A 206 -16.52 3.72 8.97
C VAL A 206 -17.65 4.34 8.16
N PHE A 207 -17.30 5.13 7.14
CA PHE A 207 -18.28 5.71 6.23
C PHE A 207 -19.06 4.63 5.46
N VAL A 208 -18.39 3.61 4.89
CA VAL A 208 -19.04 2.49 4.19
C VAL A 208 -19.97 1.72 5.13
N LEU A 209 -19.53 1.42 6.35
CA LEU A 209 -20.32 0.74 7.37
C LEU A 209 -21.53 1.56 7.80
N TRP A 210 -21.37 2.86 7.97
CA TRP A 210 -22.44 3.78 8.34
C TRP A 210 -23.52 3.85 7.24
N LYS A 211 -23.11 4.05 5.99
CA LYS A 211 -24.05 4.17 4.87
C LYS A 211 -24.77 2.85 4.57
N SER A 212 -24.11 1.70 4.77
CA SER A 212 -24.75 0.37 4.64
C SER A 212 -25.66 0.01 5.82
N GLY A 213 -25.80 0.89 6.83
CA GLY A 213 -26.56 0.61 8.04
C GLY A 213 -25.98 -0.53 8.89
N SER A 214 -24.74 -0.89 8.60
CA SER A 214 -24.07 -2.04 9.22
C SER A 214 -23.06 -1.63 10.31
N LEU A 215 -22.95 -0.33 10.59
CA LEU A 215 -22.10 0.19 11.66
C LEU A 215 -22.64 -0.26 13.02
N SER A 216 -21.89 -1.08 13.73
CA SER A 216 -22.20 -1.48 15.09
C SER A 216 -20.94 -1.45 15.94
N LEU A 217 -21.07 -1.15 17.23
CA LEU A 217 -19.94 -1.14 18.15
C LEU A 217 -19.24 -2.49 18.17
N TYR A 218 -19.98 -3.59 18.13
CA TYR A 218 -19.45 -4.93 18.06
C TYR A 218 -18.53 -5.14 16.83
N ARG A 219 -18.92 -4.66 15.64
CA ARG A 219 -18.08 -4.78 14.44
C ARG A 219 -16.82 -3.95 14.55
N VAL A 220 -16.93 -2.73 15.05
CA VAL A 220 -15.78 -1.83 15.22
C VAL A 220 -14.78 -2.42 16.21
N THR A 221 -15.23 -2.92 17.36
CA THR A 221 -14.36 -3.54 18.37
C THR A 221 -13.69 -4.81 17.84
N TRP A 222 -14.44 -5.66 17.16
CA TRP A 222 -13.91 -6.88 16.56
C TRP A 222 -12.86 -6.58 15.48
N MET A 223 -13.11 -5.60 14.62
CA MET A 223 -12.14 -5.17 13.62
C MET A 223 -10.89 -4.55 14.26
N GLY A 224 -11.08 -3.76 15.33
CA GLY A 224 -9.98 -3.26 16.14
C GLY A 224 -9.13 -4.39 16.70
N ALA A 225 -9.76 -5.43 17.24
CA ALA A 225 -9.06 -6.62 17.75
C ALA A 225 -8.26 -7.34 16.66
N LEU A 226 -8.81 -7.47 15.45
CA LEU A 226 -8.07 -8.05 14.32
C LEU A 226 -6.90 -7.16 13.86
N ALA A 227 -7.07 -5.84 13.85
CA ALA A 227 -5.96 -4.94 13.55
C ALA A 227 -4.85 -5.07 14.60
N VAL A 228 -5.20 -5.14 15.90
CA VAL A 228 -4.24 -5.41 16.97
C VAL A 228 -3.58 -6.78 16.79
N ALA A 229 -4.32 -7.82 16.38
CA ALA A 229 -3.73 -9.12 16.05
C ALA A 229 -2.70 -9.02 14.91
N GLY A 230 -2.98 -8.22 13.86
CA GLY A 230 -2.00 -7.89 12.83
C GLY A 230 -0.76 -7.18 13.39
N MET A 231 -0.94 -6.27 14.34
CA MET A 231 0.15 -5.57 15.02
C MET A 231 1.00 -6.47 15.93
N CYS A 232 0.50 -7.65 16.35
CA CYS A 232 1.30 -8.61 17.12
C CYS A 232 2.54 -9.10 16.38
N LEU A 233 2.63 -8.90 15.06
CA LEU A 233 3.85 -9.09 14.29
C LEU A 233 5.04 -8.28 14.84
N TYR A 234 4.82 -7.11 15.43
CA TYR A 234 5.88 -6.38 16.14
C TYR A 234 6.56 -7.22 17.22
N TYR A 235 5.75 -7.95 18.00
CA TYR A 235 6.29 -8.79 19.06
C TYR A 235 7.13 -9.94 18.49
N VAL A 236 6.65 -10.59 17.43
CA VAL A 236 7.37 -11.70 16.77
C VAL A 236 8.74 -11.20 16.26
N PHE A 237 8.78 -10.02 15.69
CA PHE A 237 10.02 -9.43 15.20
C PHE A 237 10.96 -9.00 16.32
N ALA A 238 10.43 -8.30 17.31
CA ALA A 238 11.20 -7.91 18.46
C ALA A 238 11.81 -9.13 19.15
N TRP A 239 11.06 -10.23 19.26
CA TRP A 239 11.55 -11.50 19.79
C TRP A 239 12.67 -12.10 18.93
N LYS A 240 12.48 -12.14 17.60
CA LYS A 240 13.48 -12.67 16.67
C LYS A 240 14.77 -11.83 16.72
N PHE A 241 14.65 -10.51 16.71
CA PHE A 241 15.77 -9.59 16.78
C PHE A 241 16.49 -9.71 18.13
N PHE A 242 15.76 -9.80 19.25
CA PHE A 242 16.35 -9.97 20.57
C PHE A 242 17.18 -11.25 20.72
N ARG A 243 16.85 -12.29 19.95
CA ARG A 243 17.64 -13.51 19.91
C ARG A 243 18.82 -13.50 18.94
N SER A 244 18.97 -12.45 18.16
CA SER A 244 20.13 -12.30 17.27
C SER A 244 21.34 -11.77 18.02
N THR A 245 22.53 -12.14 17.56
CA THR A 245 23.81 -11.65 18.12
C THR A 245 23.96 -10.13 18.00
N ASP A 246 23.25 -9.50 17.07
CA ASP A 246 23.29 -8.06 16.83
C ASP A 246 22.63 -7.24 17.94
N CYS A 247 21.77 -7.87 18.75
CA CYS A 247 21.07 -7.22 19.84
C CYS A 247 22.02 -6.83 21.00
N GLU A 248 23.00 -7.68 21.31
CA GLU A 248 23.97 -7.42 22.36
C GLU A 248 24.83 -6.18 22.06
N ALA A 249 25.18 -5.99 20.77
CA ALA A 249 25.97 -4.85 20.31
C ALA A 249 25.23 -3.50 20.47
N GLN A 250 23.90 -3.52 20.54
CA GLN A 250 23.06 -2.32 20.68
C GLN A 250 22.65 -2.01 22.13
N GLY A 251 23.10 -2.78 23.10
CA GLY A 251 22.81 -2.57 24.52
C GLY A 251 21.36 -2.79 24.93
N VAL A 252 20.60 -3.54 24.15
CA VAL A 252 19.19 -3.84 24.38
C VAL A 252 19.08 -4.99 25.40
N LYS A 253 18.31 -4.79 26.47
CA LYS A 253 18.20 -5.74 27.58
C LYS A 253 16.92 -6.58 27.58
N SER A 254 15.91 -6.15 26.83
CA SER A 254 14.61 -6.84 26.80
C SER A 254 13.94 -6.71 25.44
N VAL A 255 12.99 -7.64 25.14
CA VAL A 255 12.13 -7.56 23.96
C VAL A 255 11.32 -6.24 23.95
N MET A 256 10.95 -5.74 25.13
CA MET A 256 10.21 -4.49 25.24
C MET A 256 11.07 -3.28 24.85
N ASP A 257 12.36 -3.30 25.14
CA ASP A 257 13.30 -2.26 24.69
C ASP A 257 13.39 -2.23 23.16
N VAL A 258 13.40 -3.41 22.51
CA VAL A 258 13.35 -3.51 21.04
C VAL A 258 12.07 -2.87 20.50
N LEU A 259 10.91 -3.20 21.08
CA LEU A 259 9.63 -2.61 20.66
C LEU A 259 9.64 -1.10 20.77
N VAL A 260 10.08 -0.58 21.91
CA VAL A 260 10.18 0.87 22.14
C VAL A 260 11.13 1.52 21.13
N LEU A 261 12.25 0.86 20.81
CA LEU A 261 13.24 1.36 19.87
C LEU A 261 12.66 1.40 18.44
N VAL A 262 11.94 0.35 18.01
CA VAL A 262 11.25 0.31 16.71
C VAL A 262 10.21 1.43 16.60
N TRP A 263 9.37 1.62 17.61
CA TRP A 263 8.39 2.71 17.64
C TRP A 263 9.05 4.09 17.60
N LYS A 264 10.09 4.30 18.40
CA LYS A 264 10.85 5.56 18.37
C LYS A 264 11.47 5.82 17.00
N SER A 265 12.03 4.79 16.35
CA SER A 265 12.61 4.93 15.02
C SER A 265 11.58 5.27 13.95
N GLN A 266 10.39 4.67 13.99
CA GLN A 266 9.29 4.99 13.07
C GLN A 266 8.77 6.41 13.28
N LEU A 267 8.54 6.81 14.53
CA LEU A 267 8.12 8.18 14.84
C LEU A 267 9.19 9.21 14.45
N PHE A 268 10.48 8.88 14.63
CA PHE A 268 11.56 9.72 14.17
C PHE A 268 11.60 9.84 12.65
N GLN A 269 11.39 8.76 11.92
CA GLN A 269 11.29 8.78 10.45
C GLN A 269 10.13 9.65 9.97
N LEU A 270 8.95 9.49 10.57
CA LEU A 270 7.80 10.34 10.29
C LEU A 270 8.12 11.81 10.53
N ARG A 271 8.73 12.13 11.67
CA ARG A 271 9.04 13.52 12.06
C ARG A 271 10.16 14.13 11.21
N SER A 272 11.17 13.34 10.83
CA SER A 272 12.30 13.81 10.04
C SER A 272 12.05 13.80 8.54
N GLY A 273 11.15 12.92 8.07
CA GLY A 273 10.84 12.76 6.66
C GLY A 273 9.96 13.87 6.07
N LEU A 274 9.16 14.55 6.93
CA LEU A 274 8.28 15.62 6.49
C LEU A 274 8.60 16.92 7.26
N PRO A 275 8.98 18.00 6.58
CA PRO A 275 9.07 19.32 7.19
C PRO A 275 7.68 19.75 7.70
N ARG A 276 7.62 20.67 8.67
CA ARG A 276 6.35 21.13 9.27
C ARG A 276 5.30 21.55 8.23
N VAL A 277 5.75 22.22 7.18
CA VAL A 277 4.89 22.61 6.04
C VAL A 277 4.37 21.39 5.28
N GLY A 278 5.20 20.35 5.11
CA GLY A 278 4.80 19.10 4.45
C GLY A 278 3.68 18.38 5.22
N TRP A 279 3.72 18.37 6.55
CA TRP A 279 2.62 17.83 7.37
C TRP A 279 1.33 18.63 7.21
N LEU A 280 1.41 19.97 7.16
CA LEU A 280 0.26 20.83 6.92
C LEU A 280 -0.35 20.57 5.53
N VAL A 281 0.49 20.49 4.48
CA VAL A 281 0.04 20.18 3.12
C VAL A 281 -0.61 18.81 3.07
N LEU A 282 0.00 17.79 3.68
CA LEU A 282 -0.55 16.43 3.74
C LEU A 282 -1.89 16.39 4.48
N LEU A 283 -2.00 17.11 5.58
CA LEU A 283 -3.25 17.24 6.35
C LEU A 283 -4.33 17.95 5.51
N LEU A 284 -3.99 19.07 4.87
CA LEU A 284 -4.94 19.79 4.02
C LEU A 284 -5.39 18.93 2.84
N MET A 285 -4.46 18.28 2.14
CA MET A 285 -4.79 17.43 1.01
C MET A 285 -5.53 16.14 1.40
N SER A 286 -5.37 15.68 2.62
CA SER A 286 -6.08 14.50 3.14
C SER A 286 -7.46 14.87 3.70
N VAL A 287 -7.57 15.95 4.47
CA VAL A 287 -8.79 16.30 5.21
C VAL A 287 -9.74 17.14 4.37
N VAL A 288 -9.24 18.11 3.59
CA VAL A 288 -10.07 19.04 2.81
C VAL A 288 -10.98 18.33 1.80
N PRO A 289 -10.51 17.35 0.99
CA PRO A 289 -11.38 16.59 0.09
C PRO A 289 -12.47 15.82 0.84
N TRP A 290 -12.18 15.29 2.02
CA TRP A 290 -13.15 14.58 2.86
C TRP A 290 -14.21 15.51 3.43
N VAL A 291 -13.79 16.67 3.94
CA VAL A 291 -14.72 17.68 4.47
C VAL A 291 -15.57 18.24 3.33
N ALA A 292 -14.97 18.57 2.20
CA ALA A 292 -15.69 19.07 1.02
C ALA A 292 -16.67 18.03 0.47
N GLY A 293 -16.23 16.77 0.35
CA GLY A 293 -17.08 15.64 -0.04
C GLY A 293 -18.22 15.40 0.97
N GLY A 294 -17.92 15.43 2.26
CA GLY A 294 -18.92 15.34 3.34
C GLY A 294 -19.97 16.45 3.27
N LEU A 295 -19.53 17.70 3.14
CA LEU A 295 -20.43 18.86 3.01
C LEU A 295 -21.27 18.82 1.73
N ALA A 296 -20.67 18.41 0.60
CA ALA A 296 -21.41 18.23 -0.65
C ALA A 296 -22.47 17.14 -0.53
N SER A 297 -22.20 16.07 0.19
CA SER A 297 -23.16 15.00 0.46
C SER A 297 -24.26 15.37 1.41
N PHE A 298 -23.97 16.16 2.44
CA PHE A 298 -25.01 16.73 3.31
C PHE A 298 -25.99 17.60 2.50
N ARG A 299 -25.50 18.31 1.49
CA ARG A 299 -26.35 19.10 0.57
C ARG A 299 -27.08 18.23 -0.47
N ALA A 300 -26.53 17.07 -0.81
CA ALA A 300 -27.05 16.14 -1.82
C ALA A 300 -27.74 14.91 -1.20
N LEU A 301 -28.21 14.99 0.05
CA LEU A 301 -28.80 13.88 0.82
C LEU A 301 -29.96 13.15 0.10
N ASN A 302 -30.49 13.71 -0.97
CA ASN A 302 -31.54 13.09 -1.81
C ASN A 302 -31.00 12.49 -3.12
N ASN A 303 -29.69 12.47 -3.38
CA ASN A 303 -29.19 12.02 -4.68
C ASN A 303 -28.21 10.84 -4.51
N GLU A 304 -28.54 9.70 -5.12
CA GLU A 304 -27.74 8.47 -5.11
C GLU A 304 -26.32 8.65 -5.72
N ARG A 305 -26.09 9.76 -6.44
CA ARG A 305 -24.83 10.15 -7.09
C ARG A 305 -23.61 10.26 -6.15
N SER A 306 -23.78 10.14 -4.85
CA SER A 306 -22.72 10.50 -3.90
C SER A 306 -21.61 9.47 -3.73
N TRP A 307 -21.83 8.19 -4.07
CA TRP A 307 -20.87 7.13 -3.75
C TRP A 307 -19.61 7.14 -4.62
N SER A 308 -19.76 7.26 -5.92
CA SER A 308 -18.62 7.31 -6.85
C SER A 308 -17.70 8.50 -6.58
N GLN A 309 -18.29 9.65 -6.25
CA GLN A 309 -17.52 10.84 -5.88
C GLN A 309 -16.69 10.61 -4.61
N TYR A 310 -17.23 9.93 -3.59
CA TYR A 310 -16.48 9.62 -2.37
C TYR A 310 -15.34 8.65 -2.62
N ILE A 311 -15.60 7.59 -3.39
CA ILE A 311 -14.57 6.63 -3.76
C ILE A 311 -13.47 7.32 -4.58
N LEU A 312 -13.83 8.19 -5.53
CA LEU A 312 -12.87 8.95 -6.31
C LEU A 312 -12.01 9.85 -5.41
N HIS A 313 -12.61 10.62 -4.50
CA HIS A 313 -11.88 11.46 -3.56
C HIS A 313 -10.99 10.64 -2.61
N PHE A 314 -11.47 9.50 -2.15
CA PHE A 314 -10.68 8.57 -1.34
C PHE A 314 -9.43 8.08 -2.07
N VAL A 315 -9.58 7.64 -3.32
CA VAL A 315 -8.45 7.17 -4.13
C VAL A 315 -7.48 8.28 -4.45
N LEU A 316 -7.99 9.46 -4.83
CA LEU A 316 -7.14 10.64 -5.06
C LEU A 316 -6.37 11.03 -3.80
N THR A 317 -7.02 10.96 -2.63
CA THR A 317 -6.35 11.22 -1.35
C THR A 317 -5.24 10.20 -1.09
N ILE A 318 -5.48 8.91 -1.33
CA ILE A 318 -4.43 7.87 -1.22
C ILE A 318 -3.29 8.14 -2.17
N ILE A 319 -3.57 8.43 -3.44
CA ILE A 319 -2.54 8.71 -4.46
C ILE A 319 -1.70 9.92 -4.05
N VAL A 320 -2.35 10.99 -3.59
CA VAL A 320 -1.68 12.20 -3.12
C VAL A 320 -0.82 11.91 -1.89
N VAL A 321 -1.35 11.20 -0.90
CA VAL A 321 -0.60 10.82 0.31
C VAL A 321 0.60 9.93 -0.04
N LEU A 322 0.42 8.93 -0.90
CA LEU A 322 1.51 8.07 -1.37
C LEU A 322 2.54 8.87 -2.19
N GLY A 323 2.09 9.77 -3.06
CA GLY A 323 2.96 10.64 -3.83
C GLY A 323 3.79 11.58 -2.94
N LEU A 324 3.16 12.25 -1.98
CA LEU A 324 3.83 13.17 -1.07
C LEU A 324 4.80 12.45 -0.11
N THR A 325 4.43 11.29 0.41
CA THR A 325 5.33 10.50 1.27
C THR A 325 6.52 9.96 0.50
N ASN A 326 6.35 9.51 -0.74
CA ASN A 326 7.47 9.10 -1.59
C ASN A 326 8.38 10.28 -1.99
N VAL A 327 7.81 11.43 -2.33
CA VAL A 327 8.59 12.64 -2.69
C VAL A 327 9.31 13.20 -1.46
N ALA A 328 8.71 13.13 -0.27
CA ALA A 328 9.33 13.66 0.94
C ALA A 328 10.43 12.75 1.53
N ILE A 329 10.35 11.43 1.33
CA ILE A 329 11.32 10.47 1.88
C ILE A 329 12.50 10.26 0.93
N SER A 330 12.29 10.23 -0.38
CA SER A 330 13.32 9.93 -1.38
C SER A 330 14.42 11.00 -1.50
N PRO A 331 14.15 12.31 -1.55
CA PRO A 331 15.21 13.33 -1.69
C PRO A 331 16.13 13.43 -0.46
N TRP A 332 15.63 13.15 0.73
CA TRP A 332 16.41 13.23 1.96
C TRP A 332 17.39 12.08 2.15
N GLU A 333 17.09 10.90 1.64
CA GLU A 333 18.04 9.79 1.61
C GLU A 333 19.20 10.10 0.66
N ILE A 334 18.93 10.71 -0.49
CA ILE A 334 19.97 11.14 -1.46
C ILE A 334 20.86 12.21 -0.86
N LEU A 335 20.32 13.17 -0.11
CA LEU A 335 21.09 14.23 0.55
C LEU A 335 21.89 13.72 1.75
N LYS A 336 21.42 12.69 2.47
CA LYS A 336 22.19 12.05 3.54
C LYS A 336 23.38 11.27 3.01
N ILE A 337 23.25 10.61 1.88
CA ILE A 337 24.36 9.91 1.20
C ILE A 337 25.43 10.92 0.79
N GLY A 338 25.08 12.09 0.28
CA GLY A 338 26.03 13.16 -0.06
C GLY A 338 26.77 13.76 1.12
N ARG A 339 26.21 13.74 2.35
CA ARG A 339 26.89 14.22 3.58
C ARG A 339 27.78 13.18 4.26
N ALA A 340 27.59 11.91 3.97
CA ALA A 340 28.43 10.84 4.52
C ALA A 340 29.75 10.65 3.74
N HIS A 341 29.90 11.33 2.60
CA HIS A 341 31.08 11.28 1.75
C HIS A 341 31.86 12.62 1.70
N VAL A 342 31.56 13.57 2.56
CA VAL A 342 32.35 14.78 2.83
C VAL A 342 32.77 14.79 4.31
#